data_6338eba53db8aedb82c316bae602b395
#
_entry.id   6338eba53db8aedb82c316bae602b395
#
_cell.length_a   1.000
_cell.length_b   1.000
_cell.length_c   1.000
_cell.angle_alpha   90.00
_cell.angle_beta   90.00
_cell.angle_gamma   90.00
#
_symmetry.space_group_name_H-M   'P 1'
#
loop_
_entity.id
_entity.type
_entity.pdbx_description
1 polymer ?
#
loop_
_entity_poly.entity_id
_entity_poly.type
_entity_poly.pdbx_seq_one_letter_code
_entity_poly.pdbx_strand_id
1 'polypeptide(L)'
;MIDENLIHKALANPFRREILSWLKTPKQCFVQGYGDPGCGVPLNAIHARSRLSQSTVSAHVAVLIEAGLLVSTRVGQWMLLARNEEVIHAFATQISLHL
;
A
#
# COMPACT_ATOMS: atom_id res chain seq x y z
N MET A 1 16.35 0.29 -8.33
CA MET A 1 16.92 -0.57 -7.25
C MET A 1 16.06 -0.46 -6.01
N ILE A 2 15.73 -1.59 -5.39
CA ILE A 2 14.90 -1.61 -4.17
C ILE A 2 15.78 -1.57 -2.93
N ASP A 3 15.25 -0.97 -1.85
CA ASP A 3 15.89 -1.02 -0.55
C ASP A 3 15.25 -2.15 0.27
N GLU A 4 15.92 -3.29 0.31
CA GLU A 4 15.40 -4.49 0.97
C GLU A 4 15.17 -4.29 2.45
N ASN A 5 16.02 -3.52 3.12
CA ASN A 5 15.89 -3.30 4.56
C ASN A 5 14.65 -2.47 4.89
N LEU A 6 14.35 -1.45 4.10
CA LEU A 6 13.12 -0.68 4.25
C LEU A 6 11.89 -1.56 4.01
N ILE A 7 11.96 -2.44 3.02
CA ILE A 7 10.85 -3.36 2.73
C ILE A 7 10.64 -4.32 3.90
N HIS A 8 11.70 -4.92 4.43
CA HIS A 8 11.58 -5.82 5.58
C HIS A 8 10.95 -5.10 6.79
N LYS A 9 11.38 -3.88 7.07
CA LYS A 9 10.81 -3.09 8.16
C LYS A 9 9.33 -2.79 7.93
N ALA A 10 8.98 -2.41 6.71
CA ALA A 10 7.59 -2.11 6.37
C ALA A 10 6.71 -3.34 6.54
N LEU A 11 7.18 -4.50 6.12
CA LEU A 11 6.43 -5.75 6.18
C LEU A 11 6.41 -6.40 7.56
N ALA A 12 7.18 -5.89 8.52
CA ALA A 12 7.20 -6.43 9.87
C ALA A 12 5.93 -6.12 10.67
N ASN A 13 5.11 -5.21 10.21
CA ASN A 13 3.87 -4.83 10.88
C ASN A 13 2.67 -5.49 10.20
N PRO A 14 1.81 -6.22 10.94
CA PRO A 14 0.67 -6.92 10.35
C PRO A 14 -0.33 -5.99 9.65
N PHE A 15 -0.57 -4.79 10.20
CA PHE A 15 -1.52 -3.87 9.58
C PHE A 15 -1.01 -3.37 8.22
N ARG A 16 0.30 -3.13 8.09
CA ARG A 16 0.87 -2.72 6.80
C ARG A 16 0.75 -3.83 5.76
N ARG A 17 0.95 -5.10 6.16
CA ARG A 17 0.71 -6.24 5.27
C ARG A 17 -0.75 -6.32 4.85
N GLU A 18 -1.65 -6.01 5.78
CA GLU A 18 -3.09 -6.03 5.50
C GLU A 18 -3.49 -4.96 4.48
N ILE A 19 -2.92 -3.75 4.59
CA ILE A 19 -3.14 -2.71 3.58
C ILE A 19 -2.75 -3.21 2.19
N LEU A 20 -1.57 -3.82 2.07
CA LEU A 20 -1.13 -4.37 0.79
C LEU A 20 -2.08 -5.44 0.26
N SER A 21 -2.59 -6.29 1.14
CA SER A 21 -3.57 -7.31 0.78
C SER A 21 -4.87 -6.70 0.26
N TRP A 22 -5.37 -5.65 0.92
CA TRP A 22 -6.59 -4.95 0.47
C TRP A 22 -6.39 -4.34 -0.90
N LEU A 23 -5.24 -3.73 -1.14
CA LEU A 23 -4.95 -3.06 -2.41
C LEU A 23 -4.64 -4.05 -3.54
N LYS A 24 -4.38 -5.31 -3.22
CA LYS A 24 -4.24 -6.36 -4.24
C LYS A 24 -5.58 -6.69 -4.90
N THR A 25 -6.67 -6.63 -4.13
CA THR A 25 -8.02 -6.92 -4.61
C THR A 25 -8.97 -5.79 -4.20
N PRO A 26 -8.77 -4.56 -4.71
CA PRO A 26 -9.51 -3.41 -4.21
C PRO A 26 -11.01 -3.49 -4.43
N LYS A 27 -11.46 -4.13 -5.50
CA LYS A 27 -12.89 -4.28 -5.78
C LYS A 27 -13.59 -5.16 -4.74
N GLN A 28 -12.87 -6.09 -4.14
CA GLN A 28 -13.43 -6.98 -3.11
C GLN A 28 -13.38 -6.34 -1.72
N CYS A 29 -12.44 -5.45 -1.50
CA CYS A 29 -12.15 -4.92 -0.16
C CYS A 29 -12.76 -3.54 0.10
N PHE A 30 -13.15 -2.81 -0.94
CA PHE A 30 -13.68 -1.45 -0.83
C PHE A 30 -15.00 -1.32 -1.57
N VAL A 31 -15.85 -0.42 -1.08
CA VAL A 31 -17.15 -0.14 -1.70
C VAL A 31 -16.92 0.47 -3.08
N GLN A 32 -17.74 0.07 -4.06
CA GLN A 32 -17.67 0.59 -5.41
C GLN A 32 -17.89 2.11 -5.42
N GLY A 33 -17.24 2.80 -6.36
CA GLY A 33 -17.36 4.23 -6.54
C GLY A 33 -16.12 5.03 -6.18
N TYR A 34 -15.04 4.36 -5.81
CA TYR A 34 -13.76 5.04 -5.57
C TYR A 34 -12.95 5.12 -6.86
N GLY A 35 -13.45 5.88 -7.82
CA GLY A 35 -12.70 6.24 -9.00
C GLY A 35 -12.29 5.09 -9.90
N ASP A 36 -11.36 5.39 -10.80
CA ASP A 36 -10.83 4.43 -11.76
C ASP A 36 -9.93 3.42 -11.05
N PRO A 37 -10.16 2.11 -11.21
CA PRO A 37 -9.29 1.08 -10.63
C PRO A 37 -7.81 1.23 -10.99
N GLY A 38 -7.51 1.88 -12.12
CA GLY A 38 -6.13 2.12 -12.53
C GLY A 38 -5.42 3.21 -11.73
N CYS A 39 -6.16 4.06 -11.02
CA CYS A 39 -5.61 5.19 -10.28
C CYS A 39 -5.35 4.89 -8.80
N GLY A 40 -5.91 3.81 -8.25
CA GLY A 40 -5.72 3.42 -6.87
C GLY A 40 -6.90 3.72 -5.97
N VAL A 41 -6.69 3.55 -4.67
CA VAL A 41 -7.72 3.67 -3.63
C VAL A 41 -7.43 4.92 -2.80
N PRO A 42 -8.45 5.76 -2.52
CA PRO A 42 -8.25 6.94 -1.68
C PRO A 42 -7.79 6.57 -0.27
N LEU A 43 -6.91 7.39 0.29
CA LEU A 43 -6.41 7.20 1.66
C LEU A 43 -7.55 7.13 2.67
N ASN A 44 -8.58 7.94 2.51
CA ASN A 44 -9.72 7.94 3.44
C ASN A 44 -10.52 6.63 3.40
N ALA A 45 -10.51 5.90 2.29
CA ALA A 45 -11.15 4.60 2.21
C ALA A 45 -10.37 3.57 3.04
N ILE A 46 -9.05 3.62 3.00
CA ILE A 46 -8.19 2.77 3.83
C ILE A 46 -8.42 3.10 5.31
N HIS A 47 -8.47 4.39 5.64
CA HIS A 47 -8.75 4.84 7.00
C HIS A 47 -10.10 4.31 7.50
N ALA A 48 -11.15 4.46 6.71
CA ALA A 48 -12.49 4.01 7.09
C ALA A 48 -12.54 2.51 7.35
N ARG A 49 -11.87 1.72 6.53
CA ARG A 49 -11.83 0.26 6.68
C ARG A 49 -11.03 -0.17 7.91
N SER A 50 -9.99 0.57 8.27
CA SER A 50 -9.04 0.18 9.31
C SER A 50 -9.58 0.27 10.72
N ARG A 51 -10.53 1.16 10.98
CA ARG A 51 -11.03 1.50 12.32
C ARG A 51 -9.95 2.09 13.24
N LEU A 52 -8.82 2.48 12.68
CA LEU A 52 -7.75 3.15 13.41
C LEU A 52 -7.85 4.66 13.23
N SER A 53 -7.09 5.43 14.00
CA SER A 53 -7.07 6.88 13.83
C SER A 53 -6.43 7.25 12.49
N GLN A 54 -6.81 8.41 11.96
CA GLN A 54 -6.27 8.90 10.69
C GLN A 54 -4.76 9.06 10.74
N SER A 55 -4.23 9.58 11.84
CA SER A 55 -2.78 9.77 11.98
C SER A 55 -2.03 8.42 12.00
N THR A 56 -2.60 7.40 12.63
CA THR A 56 -2.02 6.06 12.66
C THR A 56 -1.97 5.46 11.26
N VAL A 57 -3.08 5.55 10.51
CA VAL A 57 -3.15 5.03 9.15
C VAL A 57 -2.16 5.76 8.25
N SER A 58 -2.12 7.10 8.34
CA SER A 58 -1.19 7.91 7.54
C SER A 58 0.26 7.55 7.81
N ALA A 59 0.61 7.29 9.06
CA ALA A 59 1.97 6.90 9.42
C ALA A 59 2.35 5.55 8.79
N HIS A 60 1.46 4.56 8.82
CA HIS A 60 1.71 3.27 8.20
C HIS A 60 1.81 3.36 6.68
N VAL A 61 0.93 4.14 6.07
CA VAL A 61 0.96 4.37 4.62
C VAL A 61 2.28 5.05 4.21
N ALA A 62 2.73 6.04 4.99
CA ALA A 62 4.00 6.71 4.71
C ALA A 62 5.17 5.74 4.72
N VAL A 63 5.20 4.79 5.66
CA VAL A 63 6.24 3.75 5.71
C VAL A 63 6.22 2.89 4.45
N LEU A 64 5.03 2.51 4.00
CA LEU A 64 4.88 1.70 2.77
C LEU A 64 5.33 2.46 1.53
N ILE A 65 5.01 3.76 1.44
CA ILE A 65 5.45 4.61 0.32
C ILE A 65 6.98 4.74 0.33
N GLU A 66 7.56 5.03 1.50
CA GLU A 66 9.02 5.16 1.63
C GLU A 66 9.75 3.89 1.23
N ALA A 67 9.19 2.73 1.55
CA ALA A 67 9.75 1.44 1.15
C ALA A 67 9.57 1.12 -0.34
N GLY A 68 8.81 1.94 -1.06
CA GLY A 68 8.54 1.72 -2.48
C GLY A 68 7.44 0.71 -2.76
N LEU A 69 6.74 0.23 -1.72
CA LEU A 69 5.69 -0.80 -1.88
C LEU A 69 4.36 -0.22 -2.32
N LEU A 70 4.12 1.05 -2.04
CA LEU A 70 2.94 1.79 -2.51
C LEU A 70 3.37 2.99 -3.33
N VAL A 71 2.54 3.32 -4.31
CA VAL A 71 2.65 4.55 -5.09
C VAL A 71 1.47 5.43 -4.74
N SER A 72 1.73 6.71 -4.47
CA SER A 72 0.68 7.69 -4.25
C SER A 72 0.56 8.60 -5.45
N THR A 73 -0.69 8.88 -5.84
CA THR A 73 -1.00 9.79 -6.94
C THR A 73 -2.02 10.79 -6.43
N ARG A 74 -1.74 12.09 -6.61
CA ARG A 74 -2.70 13.11 -6.21
C ARG A 74 -3.59 13.49 -7.39
N VAL A 75 -4.90 13.40 -7.17
CA VAL A 75 -5.91 13.80 -8.15
C VAL A 75 -6.83 14.80 -7.44
N GLY A 76 -6.68 16.07 -7.74
CA GLY A 76 -7.38 17.14 -7.01
C GLY A 76 -6.99 17.13 -5.54
N GLN A 77 -7.98 16.97 -4.66
CA GLN A 77 -7.77 16.88 -3.22
C GLN A 77 -7.58 15.43 -2.72
N TRP A 78 -7.63 14.47 -3.64
CA TRP A 78 -7.54 13.05 -3.28
C TRP A 78 -6.12 12.54 -3.38
N MET A 79 -5.68 11.80 -2.36
CA MET A 79 -4.46 10.98 -2.45
C MET A 79 -4.90 9.55 -2.75
N LEU A 80 -4.53 9.05 -3.92
CA LEU A 80 -4.85 7.69 -4.35
C LEU A 80 -3.64 6.79 -4.19
N LEU A 81 -3.86 5.60 -3.65
CA LEU A 81 -2.80 4.66 -3.32
C LEU A 81 -2.97 3.37 -4.11
N ALA A 82 -1.88 2.89 -4.65
CA ALA A 82 -1.84 1.63 -5.39
C ALA A 82 -0.56 0.88 -5.03
N ARG A 83 -0.60 -0.44 -5.17
CA ARG A 83 0.59 -1.27 -4.98
C ARG A 83 1.59 -1.00 -6.10
N ASN A 84 2.86 -0.98 -5.74
CA ASN A 84 3.93 -0.96 -6.73
C ASN A 84 4.29 -2.40 -7.08
N GLU A 85 3.62 -2.96 -8.08
CA GLU A 85 3.80 -4.37 -8.44
C GLU A 85 5.22 -4.67 -8.90
N GLU A 86 5.89 -3.72 -9.57
CA GLU A 86 7.26 -3.91 -10.00
C GLU A 86 8.21 -4.11 -8.81
N VAL A 87 8.10 -3.27 -7.79
CA VAL A 87 8.94 -3.38 -6.58
C VAL A 87 8.59 -4.64 -5.80
N ILE A 88 7.31 -4.94 -5.64
CA ILE A 88 6.86 -6.13 -4.91
C ILE A 88 7.38 -7.39 -5.59
N HIS A 89 7.29 -7.45 -6.92
CA HIS A 89 7.79 -8.60 -7.67
C HIS A 89 9.31 -8.73 -7.55
N ALA A 90 10.05 -7.62 -7.65
CA ALA A 90 11.50 -7.62 -7.49
C ALA A 90 11.91 -8.13 -6.11
N PHE A 91 11.20 -7.69 -5.06
CA PHE A 91 11.46 -8.13 -3.70
C PHE A 91 11.18 -9.63 -3.55
N ALA A 92 10.06 -10.11 -4.07
CA ALA A 92 9.71 -11.54 -4.01
C ALA A 92 10.77 -12.40 -4.70
N THR A 93 11.30 -11.94 -5.82
CA THR A 93 12.37 -12.61 -6.55
C THR A 93 13.65 -12.68 -5.70
N GLN A 94 14.03 -11.56 -5.05
CA GLN A 94 15.21 -11.54 -4.18
C GLN A 94 15.07 -12.50 -3.01
N ILE A 95 13.92 -12.54 -2.38
CA ILE A 95 13.63 -13.47 -1.27
C ILE A 95 13.77 -14.91 -1.75
N SER A 96 13.18 -15.23 -2.90
CA SER A 96 13.23 -16.57 -3.48
C SER A 96 14.66 -17.02 -3.81
N LEU A 97 15.50 -16.08 -4.28
CA LEU A 97 16.87 -16.39 -4.64
C LEU A 97 17.81 -16.52 -3.44
N HIS A 98 17.55 -15.81 -2.34
CA HIS A 98 18.50 -15.69 -1.22
C HIS A 98 18.06 -16.39 0.06
N LEU A 99 16.85 -16.88 0.12
CA LEU A 99 16.36 -17.69 1.23
C LEU A 99 16.07 -19.12 0.79
#